data_2a702982cedae9e14ed4f8594236c253
#
_entry.id   2a702982cedae9e14ed4f8594236c253
#
_cell.length_a   1.000
_cell.length_b   1.000
_cell.length_c   1.000
_cell.angle_alpha   90.00
_cell.angle_beta   90.00
_cell.angle_gamma   90.00
#
_symmetry.space_group_name_H-M   'P 1'
#
loop_
_entity.id
_entity.type
_entity.pdbx_description
1 polymer ?
#
loop_
_entity_poly.entity_id
_entity_poly.type
_entity_poly.pdbx_seq_one_letter_code
_entity_poly.pdbx_strand_id
1 'polypeptide(L)'
;MCIRDRLHPALSHSLGLKVPFPKGVKELKGIKAIDKVIVIDQSPIGRTPRSNPATYTGAFDPIRQLFTATIEAKARGYQAGQFSFNVKGGRCEACRGQGVNVIEMNFLPDVYVQCDVCKGARFNRETLQVKYKGFNLSLIHI
;
A
#
# COMPACT_ATOMS: atom_id res chain seq x y z
N MET A 1 17.32 -4.56 -23.56
CA MET A 1 16.02 -4.51 -24.29
C MET A 1 15.74 -3.05 -24.62
N CYS A 2 15.56 -2.66 -25.88
CA CYS A 2 15.61 -1.24 -26.30
C CYS A 2 14.56 -0.31 -25.65
N ILE A 3 13.39 -0.82 -25.28
CA ILE A 3 12.32 0.01 -24.72
C ILE A 3 12.65 0.45 -23.31
N ARG A 4 13.01 -0.44 -22.41
CA ARG A 4 13.31 -0.13 -21.01
C ARG A 4 14.60 0.65 -20.83
N ASP A 5 15.65 0.29 -21.56
CA ASP A 5 17.01 0.78 -21.32
C ASP A 5 17.35 2.03 -22.15
N ARG A 6 16.63 2.30 -23.23
CA ARG A 6 16.90 3.42 -24.14
C ARG A 6 15.72 4.33 -24.37
N LEU A 7 14.59 3.80 -24.87
CA LEU A 7 13.43 4.63 -25.24
C LEU A 7 12.79 5.31 -24.02
N HIS A 8 12.50 4.54 -22.95
CA HIS A 8 11.89 5.09 -21.74
C HIS A 8 12.77 6.16 -21.05
N PRO A 9 14.07 5.94 -20.78
CA PRO A 9 14.91 6.97 -20.19
C PRO A 9 15.06 8.21 -21.09
N ALA A 10 15.16 8.04 -22.41
CA ALA A 10 15.26 9.16 -23.35
C ALA A 10 13.97 10.00 -23.36
N LEU A 11 12.79 9.37 -23.40
CA LEU A 11 11.50 10.05 -23.29
C LEU A 11 11.34 10.77 -21.94
N SER A 12 11.65 10.10 -20.86
CA SER A 12 11.56 10.66 -19.50
C SER A 12 12.45 11.89 -19.35
N HIS A 13 13.69 11.83 -19.84
CA HIS A 13 14.61 12.98 -19.85
C HIS A 13 14.06 14.15 -20.68
N SER A 14 13.55 13.87 -21.87
CA SER A 14 13.01 14.89 -22.79
C SER A 14 11.74 15.56 -22.27
N LEU A 15 10.99 14.87 -21.40
CA LEU A 15 9.81 15.41 -20.69
C LEU A 15 10.17 16.11 -19.36
N GLY A 16 11.47 16.36 -19.09
CA GLY A 16 11.93 17.09 -17.91
C GLY A 16 12.01 16.28 -16.62
N LEU A 17 11.88 14.97 -16.68
CA LEU A 17 12.08 14.10 -15.51
C LEU A 17 13.60 14.00 -15.21
N LYS A 18 13.96 13.90 -13.93
CA LYS A 18 15.36 13.77 -13.46
C LYS A 18 15.96 12.38 -13.76
N VAL A 19 15.98 11.99 -15.01
CA VAL A 19 16.57 10.74 -15.49
C VAL A 19 17.70 11.09 -16.44
N PRO A 20 18.91 10.49 -16.33
CA PRO A 20 20.00 10.78 -17.24
C PRO A 20 19.66 10.30 -18.66
N PHE A 21 20.09 11.07 -19.67
CA PHE A 21 19.89 10.66 -21.06
C PHE A 21 20.71 9.38 -21.36
N PRO A 22 20.10 8.36 -21.97
CA PRO A 22 20.76 7.06 -22.14
C PRO A 22 21.88 7.12 -23.18
N LYS A 23 22.99 6.47 -22.88
CA LYS A 23 24.12 6.33 -23.81
C LYS A 23 23.69 5.54 -25.05
N GLY A 24 24.16 5.99 -26.22
CA GLY A 24 23.89 5.32 -27.51
C GLY A 24 22.57 5.71 -28.18
N VAL A 25 21.84 6.68 -27.65
CA VAL A 25 20.72 7.36 -28.32
C VAL A 25 21.21 8.71 -28.77
N LYS A 26 21.14 8.99 -30.09
CA LYS A 26 21.59 10.29 -30.65
C LYS A 26 20.48 11.32 -30.58
N GLU A 27 19.30 10.99 -30.96
CA GLU A 27 18.15 11.89 -31.03
C GLU A 27 16.83 11.12 -30.88
N LEU A 28 15.83 11.78 -30.33
CA LEU A 28 14.45 11.28 -30.26
C LEU A 28 13.55 12.26 -31.02
N LYS A 29 12.83 11.77 -32.04
CA LYS A 29 11.89 12.55 -32.87
C LYS A 29 10.46 12.30 -32.45
N GLY A 30 9.58 13.29 -32.61
CA GLY A 30 8.15 13.16 -32.33
C GLY A 30 7.74 13.37 -30.86
N ILE A 31 8.63 13.85 -30.00
CA ILE A 31 8.38 14.05 -28.55
C ILE A 31 7.23 15.04 -28.30
N LYS A 32 7.06 16.04 -29.18
CA LYS A 32 6.02 17.07 -29.04
C LYS A 32 4.58 16.53 -29.04
N ALA A 33 4.39 15.29 -29.49
CA ALA A 33 3.10 14.62 -29.48
C ALA A 33 2.84 13.79 -28.20
N ILE A 34 3.77 13.82 -27.23
CA ILE A 34 3.71 13.03 -26.00
C ILE A 34 3.72 13.97 -24.81
N ASP A 35 2.62 14.00 -24.05
CA ASP A 35 2.50 14.85 -22.86
C ASP A 35 3.06 14.16 -21.61
N LYS A 36 2.93 12.83 -21.53
CA LYS A 36 3.30 12.07 -20.33
C LYS A 36 3.71 10.64 -20.64
N VAL A 37 4.70 10.14 -19.91
CA VAL A 37 5.09 8.73 -19.92
C VAL A 37 4.69 8.09 -18.60
N ILE A 38 3.98 6.98 -18.67
CA ILE A 38 3.59 6.17 -17.52
C ILE A 38 4.27 4.81 -17.66
N VAL A 39 5.00 4.41 -16.64
CA VAL A 39 5.61 3.08 -16.57
C VAL A 39 4.72 2.18 -15.73
N ILE A 40 4.31 1.08 -16.32
CA ILE A 40 3.58 0.02 -15.61
C ILE A 40 4.53 -1.18 -15.54
N ASP A 41 4.86 -1.59 -14.34
CA ASP A 41 5.68 -2.77 -14.07
C ASP A 41 4.97 -3.71 -13.08
N GLN A 42 5.55 -4.87 -12.86
CA GLN A 42 5.04 -5.86 -11.92
C GLN A 42 5.77 -5.82 -10.56
N SER A 43 6.45 -4.72 -10.26
CA SER A 43 7.11 -4.56 -8.97
C SER A 43 6.07 -4.54 -7.84
N PRO A 44 6.38 -5.13 -6.70
CA PRO A 44 5.47 -5.10 -5.55
C PRO A 44 5.29 -3.67 -5.04
N ILE A 45 4.07 -3.33 -4.62
CA ILE A 45 3.67 -2.01 -4.08
C ILE A 45 4.36 -1.69 -2.73
N GLY A 46 5.47 -2.23 -2.47
CA GLY A 46 6.25 -2.01 -1.25
C GLY A 46 6.90 -3.30 -0.77
N ARG A 47 7.79 -3.12 0.20
CA ARG A 47 8.66 -4.21 0.69
C ARG A 47 8.20 -4.78 2.02
N THR A 48 7.09 -4.33 2.56
CA THR A 48 6.61 -4.74 3.88
C THR A 48 5.20 -5.33 3.80
N PRO A 49 4.83 -6.24 4.71
CA PRO A 49 3.46 -6.78 4.79
C PRO A 49 2.38 -5.71 5.03
N ARG A 50 2.77 -4.49 5.43
CA ARG A 50 1.86 -3.34 5.62
C ARG A 50 1.53 -2.60 4.34
N SER A 51 2.27 -2.84 3.27
CA SER A 51 2.03 -2.21 1.97
C SER A 51 0.82 -2.86 1.30
N ASN A 52 -0.17 -2.06 0.94
CA ASN A 52 -1.34 -2.52 0.21
C ASN A 52 -1.80 -1.47 -0.81
N PRO A 53 -2.56 -1.85 -1.84
CA PRO A 53 -3.04 -0.95 -2.87
C PRO A 53 -3.86 0.22 -2.31
N ALA A 54 -4.73 -0.03 -1.32
CA ALA A 54 -5.60 1.00 -0.76
C ALA A 54 -4.81 2.11 -0.05
N THR A 55 -3.71 1.76 0.63
CA THR A 55 -2.82 2.75 1.26
C THR A 55 -2.00 3.50 0.21
N TYR A 56 -1.52 2.80 -0.82
CA TYR A 56 -0.69 3.39 -1.88
C TYR A 56 -1.46 4.42 -2.71
N THR A 57 -2.71 4.14 -3.03
CA THR A 57 -3.59 5.04 -3.80
C THR A 57 -4.22 6.15 -2.95
N GLY A 58 -4.05 6.14 -1.63
CA GLY A 58 -4.73 7.06 -0.72
C GLY A 58 -6.20 6.74 -0.47
N ALA A 59 -6.74 5.68 -1.05
CA ALA A 59 -8.15 5.30 -0.88
C ALA A 59 -8.49 4.89 0.57
N PHE A 60 -7.49 4.54 1.36
CA PHE A 60 -7.69 4.15 2.75
C PHE A 60 -8.09 5.31 3.67
N ASP A 61 -7.69 6.54 3.33
CA ASP A 61 -8.01 7.73 4.15
C ASP A 61 -9.51 8.06 4.16
N PRO A 62 -10.22 8.18 3.03
CA PRO A 62 -11.66 8.35 3.03
C PRO A 62 -12.40 7.16 3.66
N ILE A 63 -11.90 5.94 3.53
CA ILE A 63 -12.49 4.77 4.18
C ILE A 63 -12.39 4.89 5.72
N ARG A 64 -11.26 5.31 6.27
CA ARG A 64 -11.13 5.56 7.71
C ARG A 64 -12.10 6.63 8.21
N GLN A 65 -12.26 7.71 7.46
CA GLN A 65 -13.22 8.77 7.79
C GLN A 65 -14.66 8.24 7.80
N LEU A 66 -15.01 7.42 6.83
CA LEU A 66 -16.32 6.80 6.73
C LEU A 66 -16.61 5.88 7.95
N PHE A 67 -15.66 5.06 8.37
CA PHE A 67 -15.80 4.24 9.57
C PHE A 67 -15.88 5.08 10.83
N THR A 68 -15.13 6.17 10.95
CA THR A 68 -15.21 7.11 12.07
C THR A 68 -16.58 7.79 12.16
N ALA A 69 -17.24 8.02 11.03
CA ALA A 69 -18.56 8.64 10.98
C ALA A 69 -19.71 7.70 11.38
N THR A 70 -19.46 6.39 11.53
CA THR A 70 -20.49 5.44 11.95
C THR A 70 -20.97 5.71 13.36
N ILE A 71 -22.23 5.36 13.65
CA ILE A 71 -22.85 5.53 14.97
C ILE A 71 -22.06 4.80 16.05
N GLU A 72 -21.64 3.57 15.77
CA GLU A 72 -20.87 2.74 16.70
C GLU A 72 -19.51 3.34 17.04
N ALA A 73 -18.80 3.90 16.04
CA ALA A 73 -17.51 4.55 16.25
C ALA A 73 -17.66 5.83 17.09
N LYS A 74 -18.67 6.63 16.81
CA LYS A 74 -18.99 7.85 17.57
C LYS A 74 -19.36 7.53 19.02
N ALA A 75 -20.20 6.52 19.24
CA ALA A 75 -20.60 6.09 20.58
C ALA A 75 -19.40 5.62 21.44
N ARG A 76 -18.37 5.06 20.80
CA ARG A 76 -17.13 4.61 21.47
C ARG A 76 -16.02 5.67 21.48
N GLY A 77 -16.23 6.84 20.90
CA GLY A 77 -15.23 7.91 20.79
C GLY A 77 -14.05 7.57 19.90
N TYR A 78 -14.23 6.68 18.92
CA TYR A 78 -13.15 6.24 18.04
C TYR A 78 -12.78 7.31 17.02
N GLN A 79 -11.49 7.61 16.96
CA GLN A 79 -10.89 8.52 15.99
C GLN A 79 -10.38 7.76 14.76
N ALA A 80 -10.04 8.49 13.69
CA ALA A 80 -9.52 7.91 12.46
C ALA A 80 -8.26 7.04 12.66
N GLY A 81 -7.44 7.34 13.67
CA GLY A 81 -6.29 6.55 14.06
C GLY A 81 -6.63 5.12 14.53
N GLN A 82 -7.81 4.93 15.14
CA GLN A 82 -8.30 3.61 15.55
C GLN A 82 -8.52 2.67 14.36
N PHE A 83 -8.85 3.22 13.20
CA PHE A 83 -9.04 2.48 11.96
C PHE A 83 -7.75 2.40 11.12
N SER A 84 -6.59 2.59 11.73
CA SER A 84 -5.27 2.44 11.11
C SER A 84 -4.54 1.24 11.67
N PHE A 85 -4.08 0.34 10.82
CA PHE A 85 -3.23 -0.79 11.24
C PHE A 85 -1.77 -0.39 11.51
N ASN A 86 -1.39 0.86 11.24
CA ASN A 86 -0.05 1.38 11.52
C ASN A 86 0.07 2.05 12.90
N VAL A 87 -1.05 2.48 13.49
CA VAL A 87 -1.11 3.22 14.75
C VAL A 87 -1.58 2.30 15.87
N LYS A 88 -1.04 2.49 17.08
CA LYS A 88 -1.50 1.79 18.28
C LYS A 88 -2.95 2.18 18.59
N GLY A 89 -3.70 1.26 19.17
CA GLY A 89 -5.09 1.45 19.59
C GLY A 89 -6.04 0.55 18.82
N GLY A 90 -6.08 0.64 17.48
CA GLY A 90 -6.99 -0.18 16.67
C GLY A 90 -6.36 -1.39 16.00
N ARG A 91 -5.05 -1.44 15.89
CA ARG A 91 -4.33 -2.55 15.29
C ARG A 91 -4.22 -3.75 16.21
N CYS A 92 -4.02 -4.92 15.65
CA CYS A 92 -3.61 -6.11 16.40
C CYS A 92 -2.19 -5.89 16.95
N GLU A 93 -2.03 -5.90 18.28
CA GLU A 93 -0.70 -5.68 18.87
C GLU A 93 0.20 -6.92 18.75
N ALA A 94 -0.34 -8.14 18.64
CA ALA A 94 0.46 -9.35 18.48
C ALA A 94 1.29 -9.32 17.19
N CYS A 95 0.71 -8.95 16.06
CA CYS A 95 1.42 -8.80 14.80
C CYS A 95 1.72 -7.33 14.44
N ARG A 96 1.43 -6.40 15.33
CA ARG A 96 1.61 -4.95 15.13
C ARG A 96 0.97 -4.42 13.84
N GLY A 97 -0.17 -5.00 13.45
CA GLY A 97 -0.90 -4.62 12.25
C GLY A 97 -0.39 -5.24 10.94
N GLN A 98 0.56 -6.16 10.99
CA GLN A 98 1.07 -6.84 9.79
C GLN A 98 0.14 -7.94 9.28
N GLY A 99 -0.70 -8.52 10.16
CA GLY A 99 -1.55 -9.66 9.83
C GLY A 99 -0.79 -10.99 9.82
N VAL A 100 0.53 -10.94 9.81
CA VAL A 100 1.45 -12.09 9.82
C VAL A 100 2.53 -11.90 10.87
N ASN A 101 3.06 -12.99 11.36
CA ASN A 101 4.27 -13.05 12.16
C ASN A 101 5.43 -13.47 11.26
N VAL A 102 6.55 -12.77 11.35
CA VAL A 102 7.75 -13.08 10.57
C VAL A 102 8.66 -13.94 11.44
N ILE A 103 9.02 -15.10 10.93
CA ILE A 103 10.03 -15.97 11.53
C ILE A 103 11.32 -15.77 10.73
N GLU A 104 12.24 -15.02 11.33
CA GLU A 104 13.55 -14.75 10.72
C GLU A 104 14.41 -16.01 10.75
N MET A 105 14.96 -16.38 9.61
CA MET A 105 15.86 -17.52 9.45
C MET A 105 17.23 -17.02 8.99
N ASN A 106 18.30 -17.36 9.74
CA ASN A 106 19.66 -16.83 9.49
C ASN A 106 20.24 -17.17 8.11
N PHE A 107 19.83 -18.29 7.51
CA PHE A 107 20.39 -18.77 6.23
C PHE A 107 19.32 -19.06 5.16
N LEU A 108 18.06 -18.90 5.48
CA LEU A 108 16.91 -19.14 4.58
C LEU A 108 16.05 -17.88 4.50
N PRO A 109 15.22 -17.75 3.46
CA PRO A 109 14.25 -16.67 3.39
C PRO A 109 13.31 -16.68 4.60
N ASP A 110 12.94 -15.50 5.08
CA ASP A 110 11.99 -15.33 6.18
C ASP A 110 10.65 -16.02 5.88
N VAL A 111 10.12 -16.70 6.89
CA VAL A 111 8.81 -17.36 6.79
C VAL A 111 7.73 -16.47 7.38
N TYR A 112 6.69 -16.23 6.60
CA TYR A 112 5.53 -15.44 7.01
C TYR A 112 4.40 -16.37 7.43
N VAL A 113 4.04 -16.38 8.71
CA VAL A 113 2.96 -17.19 9.26
C VAL A 113 1.80 -16.27 9.64
N GLN A 114 0.57 -16.68 9.32
CA GLN A 114 -0.61 -15.91 9.67
C GLN A 114 -0.68 -15.69 11.19
N CYS A 115 -1.03 -14.48 11.62
CA CYS A 115 -1.13 -14.15 13.05
C CYS A 115 -2.28 -14.91 13.70
N ASP A 116 -2.00 -15.68 14.75
CA ASP A 116 -2.98 -16.51 15.45
C ASP A 116 -4.06 -15.69 16.16
N VAL A 117 -3.74 -14.47 16.58
CA VAL A 117 -4.65 -13.58 17.31
C VAL A 117 -5.68 -12.93 16.39
N CYS A 118 -5.22 -12.29 15.31
CA CYS A 118 -6.11 -11.57 14.39
C CYS A 118 -6.46 -12.37 13.13
N LYS A 119 -5.83 -13.52 12.91
CA LYS A 119 -6.04 -14.39 11.73
C LYS A 119 -6.00 -13.60 10.42
N GLY A 120 -5.00 -12.73 10.28
CA GLY A 120 -4.81 -11.91 9.09
C GLY A 120 -5.61 -10.59 9.07
N ALA A 121 -6.57 -10.38 9.96
CA ALA A 121 -7.45 -9.21 9.95
C ALA A 121 -6.75 -7.88 10.30
N ARG A 122 -5.53 -7.89 10.85
CA ARG A 122 -4.66 -6.74 11.16
C ARG A 122 -5.14 -5.81 12.28
N PHE A 123 -6.42 -5.85 12.61
CA PHE A 123 -7.05 -5.02 13.64
C PHE A 123 -7.37 -5.84 14.89
N ASN A 124 -7.57 -5.15 16.01
CA ASN A 124 -8.05 -5.77 17.23
C ASN A 124 -9.56 -6.09 17.10
N ARG A 125 -10.05 -6.94 18.01
CA ARG A 125 -11.45 -7.40 18.01
C ARG A 125 -12.45 -6.25 18.16
N GLU A 126 -12.11 -5.24 18.93
CA GLU A 126 -12.99 -4.09 19.21
C GLU A 126 -13.19 -3.22 17.97
N THR A 127 -12.10 -2.93 17.24
CA THR A 127 -12.18 -2.18 15.97
C THR A 127 -12.96 -2.95 14.91
N LEU A 128 -12.83 -4.30 14.87
CA LEU A 128 -13.56 -5.14 13.91
C LEU A 128 -15.07 -5.27 14.20
N GLN A 129 -15.51 -4.93 15.42
CA GLN A 129 -16.94 -4.87 15.74
C GLN A 129 -17.64 -3.71 15.01
N VAL A 130 -16.93 -2.61 14.74
CA VAL A 130 -17.50 -1.48 13.99
C VAL A 130 -17.73 -1.92 12.55
N LYS A 131 -18.97 -1.82 12.10
CA LYS A 131 -19.39 -2.23 10.76
C LYS A 131 -19.99 -1.06 9.98
N TYR A 132 -19.72 -1.04 8.69
CA TYR A 132 -20.39 -0.19 7.72
C TYR A 132 -21.10 -1.03 6.68
N LYS A 133 -22.43 -0.87 6.54
CA LYS A 133 -23.29 -1.71 5.68
C LYS A 133 -23.08 -3.22 5.88
N GLY A 134 -22.86 -3.66 7.13
CA GLY A 134 -22.62 -5.06 7.45
C GLY A 134 -21.17 -5.55 7.30
N PHE A 135 -20.28 -4.74 6.74
CA PHE A 135 -18.88 -5.08 6.49
C PHE A 135 -17.97 -4.40 7.52
N ASN A 136 -16.98 -5.12 7.98
CA ASN A 136 -15.92 -4.58 8.83
C ASN A 136 -14.68 -4.19 8.00
N LEU A 137 -13.73 -3.55 8.66
CA LEU A 137 -12.54 -3.00 7.98
C LEU A 137 -11.57 -4.07 7.46
N SER A 138 -11.65 -5.33 7.94
CA SER A 138 -10.73 -6.40 7.50
C SER A 138 -10.92 -6.79 6.03
N LEU A 139 -12.10 -6.58 5.47
CA LEU A 139 -12.39 -6.90 4.06
C LEU A 139 -11.57 -6.10 3.05
N ILE A 140 -11.02 -4.97 3.46
CA ILE A 140 -10.16 -4.15 2.59
C ILE A 140 -8.80 -4.83 2.34
N HIS A 141 -8.43 -5.78 3.19
CA HIS A 141 -7.13 -6.45 3.16
C HIS A 141 -7.19 -7.90 2.68
N ILE A 142 -8.37 -8.40 2.41
CA ILE A 142 -8.56 -9.78 1.97
C ILE A 142 -8.68 -9.84 0.44
#